data_3973249becd1bfbedd7a6ca00d205a9e
#
_entry.id   3973249becd1bfbedd7a6ca00d205a9e
#
_cell.length_a   1.000
_cell.length_b   1.000
_cell.length_c   1.000
_cell.angle_alpha   90.00
_cell.angle_beta   90.00
_cell.angle_gamma   90.00
#
_symmetry.space_group_name_H-M   'P 1'
#
loop_
_entity.id
_entity.type
_entity.pdbx_description
1 polymer ?
#
loop_
_entity_poly.entity_id
_entity_poly.type
_entity_poly.pdbx_seq_one_letter_code
_entity_poly.pdbx_strand_id
1 'polypeptide(L)'
;MKHKIHYCLLLVLALSLSTNILAKRAPADFVNPLIGTGFHGHTYPGATVPFGAVQLSPDTRRGNWDACSGYHYDDSTMMGFSHTHLSGTGCIDLGDVLFRPTTQRVDIQSDYICPPAIFSHQDEKVSAGYYSVLLKNENIKAELTSTMHVGMHR
;
A
#
# COMPACT_ATOMS: atom_id res chain seq x y z
N MET A 1 46.67 -11.44 -33.93
CA MET A 1 45.77 -10.28 -33.70
C MET A 1 44.35 -10.66 -33.29
N LYS A 2 43.70 -11.66 -33.89
CA LYS A 2 42.29 -12.04 -33.57
C LYS A 2 42.05 -12.43 -32.10
N HIS A 3 42.96 -13.18 -31.46
CA HIS A 3 42.80 -13.59 -30.06
C HIS A 3 42.82 -12.42 -29.06
N LYS A 4 43.64 -11.38 -29.29
CA LYS A 4 43.68 -10.21 -28.40
C LYS A 4 42.41 -9.40 -28.41
N ILE A 5 41.70 -9.34 -29.55
CA ILE A 5 40.42 -8.66 -29.68
C ILE A 5 39.31 -9.39 -28.89
N HIS A 6 39.30 -10.73 -28.90
CA HIS A 6 38.35 -11.53 -28.14
C HIS A 6 38.53 -11.36 -26.61
N TYR A 7 39.75 -11.29 -26.12
CA TYR A 7 40.03 -11.04 -24.71
C TYR A 7 39.63 -9.64 -24.27
N CYS A 8 39.82 -8.61 -25.10
CA CYS A 8 39.36 -7.25 -24.81
C CYS A 8 37.84 -7.19 -24.79
N LEU A 9 37.15 -7.86 -25.72
CA LEU A 9 35.64 -7.90 -25.73
C LEU A 9 35.09 -8.61 -24.50
N LEU A 10 35.66 -9.73 -24.08
CA LEU A 10 35.28 -10.44 -22.87
C LEU A 10 35.53 -9.63 -21.60
N LEU A 11 36.60 -8.86 -21.54
CA LEU A 11 36.91 -8.01 -20.40
C LEU A 11 35.93 -6.82 -20.32
N VAL A 12 35.56 -6.20 -21.43
CA VAL A 12 34.57 -5.12 -21.47
C VAL A 12 33.19 -5.65 -21.10
N LEU A 13 32.81 -6.84 -21.56
CA LEU A 13 31.54 -7.48 -21.20
C LEU A 13 31.52 -7.84 -19.71
N ALA A 14 32.59 -8.33 -19.13
CA ALA A 14 32.68 -8.63 -17.70
C ALA A 14 32.62 -7.36 -16.84
N LEU A 15 33.24 -6.25 -17.26
CA LEU A 15 33.13 -4.97 -16.57
C LEU A 15 31.71 -4.37 -16.65
N SER A 16 31.00 -4.53 -17.76
CA SER A 16 29.65 -4.03 -17.90
C SER A 16 28.61 -4.81 -17.08
N LEU A 17 28.87 -6.10 -16.81
CA LEU A 17 28.05 -6.92 -15.92
C LEU A 17 28.23 -6.59 -14.43
N SER A 18 29.41 -6.10 -14.05
CA SER A 18 29.70 -5.81 -12.63
C SER A 18 29.11 -4.49 -12.12
N THR A 19 28.69 -3.57 -13.00
CA THR A 19 28.09 -2.30 -12.56
C THR A 19 26.67 -2.42 -12.04
N ASN A 20 25.95 -3.51 -12.31
CA ASN A 20 24.60 -3.74 -11.83
C ASN A 20 24.48 -4.35 -10.41
N ILE A 21 25.62 -4.76 -9.81
CA ILE A 21 25.60 -5.48 -8.52
C ILE A 21 25.65 -4.54 -7.32
N LEU A 22 25.92 -3.25 -7.51
CA LEU A 22 26.09 -2.26 -6.45
C LEU A 22 25.01 -1.16 -6.46
N ALA A 23 23.77 -1.47 -6.86
CA ALA A 23 22.67 -0.55 -6.64
C ALA A 23 22.49 -0.35 -5.13
N LYS A 24 23.02 0.75 -4.62
CA LYS A 24 22.88 1.15 -3.22
C LYS A 24 21.39 1.31 -2.93
N ARG A 25 20.87 0.52 -2.00
CA ARG A 25 19.47 0.62 -1.56
C ARG A 25 19.20 2.05 -1.09
N ALA A 26 18.11 2.63 -1.53
CA ALA A 26 17.64 3.91 -1.03
C ALA A 26 17.13 3.76 0.42
N PRO A 27 17.21 4.78 1.28
CA PRO A 27 16.65 4.71 2.62
C PRO A 27 15.17 4.27 2.64
N ALA A 28 14.40 4.64 1.63
CA ALA A 28 13.00 4.24 1.48
C ALA A 28 12.81 2.71 1.33
N ASP A 29 13.81 1.99 0.82
CA ASP A 29 13.74 0.52 0.66
C ASP A 29 13.80 -0.24 2.00
N PHE A 30 14.13 0.45 3.09
CA PHE A 30 14.14 -0.09 4.45
C PHE A 30 12.87 0.24 5.24
N VAL A 31 11.96 1.03 4.68
CA VAL A 31 10.69 1.36 5.32
C VAL A 31 9.73 0.18 5.15
N ASN A 32 9.22 -0.34 6.27
CA ASN A 32 8.14 -1.32 6.26
C ASN A 32 6.87 -0.68 6.87
N PRO A 33 5.92 -0.24 6.04
CA PRO A 33 4.68 0.40 6.51
C PRO A 33 3.75 -0.53 7.31
N LEU A 34 3.97 -1.84 7.32
CA LEU A 34 3.19 -2.78 8.13
C LEU A 34 3.60 -2.80 9.61
N ILE A 35 4.71 -2.17 9.99
CA ILE A 35 5.12 -2.09 11.39
C ILE A 35 4.07 -1.31 12.19
N GLY A 36 3.55 -1.93 13.27
CA GLY A 36 2.55 -1.34 14.15
C GLY A 36 1.10 -1.43 13.65
N THR A 37 0.83 -2.12 12.54
CA THR A 37 -0.54 -2.27 12.01
C THR A 37 -1.34 -3.39 12.67
N GLY A 38 -0.71 -4.22 13.49
CA GLY A 38 -1.37 -5.26 14.28
C GLY A 38 -1.29 -4.99 15.78
N PHE A 39 -1.99 -5.82 16.57
CA PHE A 39 -2.08 -5.68 18.01
C PHE A 39 -2.52 -4.25 18.40
N HIS A 40 -1.85 -3.58 19.31
CA HIS A 40 -2.16 -2.22 19.77
C HIS A 40 -1.21 -1.17 19.15
N GLY A 41 -0.71 -1.38 17.93
CA GLY A 41 0.26 -0.47 17.33
C GLY A 41 -0.34 0.81 16.74
N HIS A 42 -1.61 0.77 16.34
CA HIS A 42 -2.40 1.91 15.87
C HIS A 42 -1.74 2.68 14.70
N THR A 43 -1.19 1.93 13.72
CA THR A 43 -0.65 2.51 12.50
C THR A 43 -1.39 1.99 11.26
N TYR A 44 -1.25 2.66 10.14
CA TYR A 44 -1.85 2.26 8.87
C TYR A 44 -0.76 2.03 7.80
N PRO A 45 -0.96 1.10 6.85
CA PRO A 45 0.06 0.72 5.86
C PRO A 45 0.01 1.55 4.57
N GLY A 46 -0.86 2.53 4.49
CA GLY A 46 -1.20 3.21 3.25
C GLY A 46 -0.14 4.15 2.70
N ALA A 47 -0.46 4.73 1.55
CA ALA A 47 0.41 5.64 0.84
C ALA A 47 0.40 7.04 1.48
N THR A 48 1.54 7.46 2.01
CA THR A 48 1.73 8.76 2.65
C THR A 48 3.11 9.30 2.29
N VAL A 49 3.21 10.59 2.06
CA VAL A 49 4.49 11.29 1.95
C VAL A 49 4.80 12.05 3.24
N PRO A 50 6.07 12.30 3.58
CA PRO A 50 6.41 13.07 4.77
C PRO A 50 5.69 14.42 4.81
N PHE A 51 5.02 14.71 5.93
CA PHE A 51 4.24 15.93 6.16
C PHE A 51 3.08 16.18 5.17
N GLY A 52 2.64 15.12 4.45
CA GLY A 52 1.50 15.23 3.55
C GLY A 52 0.18 15.42 4.30
N ALA A 53 -0.74 16.19 3.70
CA ALA A 53 -2.11 16.35 4.18
C ALA A 53 -3.00 15.11 3.87
N VAL A 54 -2.51 14.19 3.04
CA VAL A 54 -3.21 12.97 2.64
C VAL A 54 -2.52 11.75 3.23
N GLN A 55 -3.30 10.92 3.92
CA GLN A 55 -2.93 9.62 4.44
C GLN A 55 -3.86 8.58 3.80
N LEU A 56 -3.56 8.20 2.54
CA LEU A 56 -4.41 7.30 1.76
C LEU A 56 -4.14 5.85 2.13
N SER A 57 -5.10 5.21 2.78
CA SER A 57 -4.92 3.87 3.34
C SER A 57 -6.19 3.02 3.26
N PRO A 58 -6.05 1.68 3.29
CA PRO A 58 -7.18 0.79 3.49
C PRO A 58 -7.80 0.95 4.88
N ASP A 59 -9.12 0.78 4.93
CA ASP A 59 -9.91 0.65 6.16
C ASP A 59 -10.46 -0.77 6.25
N THR A 60 -10.10 -1.51 7.31
CA THR A 60 -10.55 -2.90 7.53
C THR A 60 -11.66 -3.01 8.55
N ARG A 61 -11.69 -2.12 9.55
CA ARG A 61 -12.76 -2.04 10.56
C ARG A 61 -12.92 -0.60 11.08
N ARG A 62 -14.10 -0.30 11.62
CA ARG A 62 -14.41 0.98 12.25
C ARG A 62 -14.93 0.80 13.67
N GLY A 63 -14.76 1.85 14.48
CA GLY A 63 -15.31 1.90 15.84
C GLY A 63 -14.63 0.96 16.85
N ASN A 64 -13.45 0.43 16.53
CA ASN A 64 -12.67 -0.42 17.38
C ASN A 64 -11.37 0.28 17.76
N TRP A 65 -11.01 0.26 19.06
CA TRP A 65 -9.81 0.91 19.55
C TRP A 65 -8.52 0.33 18.93
N ASP A 66 -8.43 -1.00 18.74
CA ASP A 66 -7.26 -1.64 18.14
C ASP A 66 -7.02 -1.24 16.68
N ALA A 67 -8.07 -0.86 15.96
CA ALA A 67 -8.00 -0.38 14.59
C ALA A 67 -8.38 1.09 14.46
N CYS A 68 -8.04 1.92 15.45
CA CYS A 68 -8.35 3.34 15.41
C CYS A 68 -7.69 4.08 14.23
N SER A 69 -6.64 3.51 13.63
CA SER A 69 -6.01 4.00 12.40
C SER A 69 -6.70 3.50 11.11
N GLY A 70 -7.89 2.86 11.21
CA GLY A 70 -8.67 2.33 10.09
C GLY A 70 -8.28 0.92 9.66
N TYR A 71 -7.04 0.52 9.78
CA TYR A 71 -6.52 -0.79 9.37
C TYR A 71 -6.07 -1.61 10.57
N HIS A 72 -6.32 -2.93 10.52
CA HIS A 72 -5.72 -3.88 11.45
C HIS A 72 -5.23 -5.13 10.73
N TYR A 73 -3.99 -5.55 11.01
CA TYR A 73 -3.32 -6.62 10.29
C TYR A 73 -4.00 -8.00 10.40
N ASP A 74 -4.73 -8.28 11.50
CA ASP A 74 -5.42 -9.57 11.66
C ASP A 74 -6.72 -9.67 10.83
N ASP A 75 -7.12 -8.60 10.13
CA ASP A 75 -8.34 -8.61 9.33
C ASP A 75 -8.12 -9.26 7.97
N SER A 76 -9.14 -9.97 7.49
CA SER A 76 -9.20 -10.58 6.16
C SER A 76 -10.25 -9.95 5.24
N THR A 77 -10.91 -8.91 5.73
CA THR A 77 -11.92 -8.15 4.98
C THR A 77 -11.60 -6.66 5.03
N MET A 78 -11.93 -5.96 3.95
CA MET A 78 -11.65 -4.55 3.76
C MET A 78 -12.94 -3.81 3.44
N MET A 79 -13.19 -2.70 4.15
CA MET A 79 -14.35 -1.86 3.91
C MET A 79 -14.17 -0.94 2.71
N GLY A 80 -12.95 -0.47 2.48
CA GLY A 80 -12.59 0.43 1.41
C GLY A 80 -11.29 1.16 1.71
N PHE A 81 -11.16 2.36 1.15
CA PHE A 81 -9.98 3.22 1.27
C PHE A 81 -10.41 4.64 1.60
N SER A 82 -9.79 5.27 2.58
CA SER A 82 -10.02 6.69 2.91
C SER A 82 -8.73 7.51 2.87
N HIS A 83 -8.85 8.84 2.89
CA HIS A 83 -7.73 9.75 2.63
C HIS A 83 -7.12 10.35 3.90
N THR A 84 -7.74 10.11 5.03
CA THR A 84 -7.32 10.70 6.31
C THR A 84 -7.25 9.64 7.39
N HIS A 85 -6.08 9.48 8.00
CA HIS A 85 -5.83 8.53 9.08
C HIS A 85 -4.93 9.13 10.15
N LEU A 86 -5.20 8.81 11.41
CA LEU A 86 -4.28 9.04 12.50
C LEU A 86 -3.34 7.84 12.67
N SER A 87 -2.16 8.06 13.20
CA SER A 87 -1.17 7.03 13.47
C SER A 87 -0.63 7.13 14.88
N GLY A 88 -0.66 6.03 15.62
CA GLY A 88 -0.08 5.90 16.95
C GLY A 88 -0.82 6.62 18.08
N THR A 89 -2.03 7.11 17.85
CA THR A 89 -2.76 7.95 18.83
C THR A 89 -3.70 7.19 19.74
N GLY A 90 -4.21 6.03 19.32
CA GLY A 90 -5.28 5.30 20.02
C GLY A 90 -6.63 6.02 20.03
N CYS A 91 -6.81 7.03 19.17
CA CYS A 91 -8.07 7.76 18.99
C CYS A 91 -8.78 7.26 17.74
N ILE A 92 -10.07 6.95 17.87
CA ILE A 92 -10.92 6.60 16.73
C ILE A 92 -11.41 7.90 16.10
N ASP A 93 -10.70 8.37 15.09
CA ASP A 93 -11.02 9.60 14.37
C ASP A 93 -10.51 9.53 12.92
N LEU A 94 -11.01 10.44 12.07
CA LEU A 94 -10.73 10.49 10.63
C LEU A 94 -11.35 9.33 9.83
N GLY A 95 -10.87 9.06 8.62
CA GLY A 95 -11.50 8.11 7.70
C GLY A 95 -12.84 8.66 7.15
N ASP A 96 -12.92 9.97 6.90
CA ASP A 96 -14.16 10.72 6.68
C ASP A 96 -14.95 10.27 5.44
N VAL A 97 -14.28 10.00 4.34
CA VAL A 97 -14.91 9.59 3.08
C VAL A 97 -14.29 8.28 2.61
N LEU A 98 -15.10 7.22 2.65
CA LEU A 98 -14.69 5.89 2.26
C LEU A 98 -14.99 5.62 0.78
N PHE A 99 -13.97 5.29 0.01
CA PHE A 99 -14.07 4.85 -1.38
C PHE A 99 -14.00 3.33 -1.47
N ARG A 100 -15.00 2.72 -2.09
CA ARG A 100 -15.05 1.29 -2.31
C ARG A 100 -15.21 0.98 -3.79
N PRO A 101 -14.19 0.42 -4.49
CA PRO A 101 -14.38 -0.09 -5.84
C PRO A 101 -15.23 -1.37 -5.79
N THR A 102 -16.15 -1.51 -6.74
CA THR A 102 -16.98 -2.72 -6.88
C THR A 102 -17.32 -2.96 -8.35
N THR A 103 -17.46 -4.23 -8.72
CA THR A 103 -18.02 -4.67 -10.01
C THR A 103 -19.54 -4.92 -9.92
N GLN A 104 -20.09 -4.87 -8.72
CA GLN A 104 -21.50 -5.09 -8.50
C GLN A 104 -22.32 -3.84 -8.84
N ARG A 105 -23.56 -4.05 -9.29
CA ARG A 105 -24.51 -2.94 -9.46
C ARG A 105 -24.91 -2.41 -8.09
N VAL A 106 -24.63 -1.14 -7.85
CA VAL A 106 -25.06 -0.43 -6.64
C VAL A 106 -26.39 0.24 -6.90
N ASP A 107 -27.42 -0.05 -6.09
CA ASP A 107 -28.67 0.69 -6.09
C ASP A 107 -28.55 1.85 -5.09
N ILE A 108 -28.41 3.06 -5.63
CA ILE A 108 -28.25 4.28 -4.83
C ILE A 108 -29.58 4.73 -4.15
N GLN A 109 -30.70 4.11 -4.47
CA GLN A 109 -31.99 4.42 -3.86
C GLN A 109 -32.31 3.49 -2.68
N SER A 110 -31.54 2.45 -2.47
CA SER A 110 -31.68 1.54 -1.33
C SER A 110 -30.65 1.87 -0.25
N ASP A 111 -30.96 1.50 0.98
CA ASP A 111 -29.98 1.50 2.10
C ASP A 111 -28.90 0.41 1.92
N TYR A 112 -28.55 0.10 0.67
CA TYR A 112 -27.60 -0.95 0.34
C TYR A 112 -26.20 -0.56 0.79
N ILE A 113 -25.72 -1.28 1.78
CA ILE A 113 -24.33 -1.20 2.21
C ILE A 113 -23.53 -2.28 1.46
N CYS A 114 -22.57 -1.85 0.64
CA CYS A 114 -21.68 -2.77 -0.04
C CYS A 114 -20.94 -3.65 0.99
N PRO A 115 -21.04 -4.99 0.91
CA PRO A 115 -20.37 -5.87 1.87
C PRO A 115 -18.85 -5.71 1.75
N PRO A 116 -18.08 -5.90 2.85
CA PRO A 116 -16.64 -5.77 2.83
C PRO A 116 -15.98 -6.67 1.78
N ALA A 117 -14.88 -6.21 1.17
CA ALA A 117 -14.10 -7.02 0.25
C ALA A 117 -13.24 -8.03 1.01
N ILE A 118 -13.13 -9.25 0.46
CA ILE A 118 -12.21 -10.26 0.96
C ILE A 118 -10.83 -10.00 0.37
N PHE A 119 -9.80 -9.98 1.20
CA PHE A 119 -8.40 -9.88 0.76
C PHE A 119 -7.49 -10.86 1.51
N SER A 120 -6.23 -10.89 1.14
CA SER A 120 -5.19 -11.68 1.81
C SER A 120 -3.90 -10.87 1.86
N HIS A 121 -3.17 -10.96 2.95
CA HIS A 121 -1.86 -10.31 3.09
C HIS A 121 -0.82 -10.82 2.07
N GLN A 122 -1.03 -12.02 1.49
CA GLN A 122 -0.20 -12.51 0.38
C GLN A 122 -0.38 -11.68 -0.90
N ASP A 123 -1.51 -11.02 -1.04
CA ASP A 123 -1.87 -10.18 -2.18
C ASP A 123 -1.66 -8.69 -1.91
N GLU A 124 -1.19 -8.33 -0.71
CA GLU A 124 -0.79 -6.97 -0.37
C GLU A 124 0.65 -6.70 -0.79
N LYS A 125 0.88 -5.50 -1.33
CA LYS A 125 2.23 -4.95 -1.56
C LYS A 125 2.30 -3.57 -0.96
N VAL A 126 3.28 -3.38 -0.09
CA VAL A 126 3.41 -2.16 0.71
C VAL A 126 4.84 -1.64 0.60
N SER A 127 4.99 -0.37 0.36
CA SER A 127 6.27 0.34 0.40
C SER A 127 6.04 1.82 0.73
N ALA A 128 7.10 2.56 1.00
CA ALA A 128 6.99 3.99 1.25
C ALA A 128 6.24 4.69 0.10
N GLY A 129 5.10 5.32 0.41
CA GLY A 129 4.27 6.05 -0.55
C GLY A 129 3.44 5.19 -1.53
N TYR A 130 3.38 3.87 -1.32
CA TYR A 130 2.62 2.98 -2.18
C TYR A 130 1.99 1.83 -1.40
N TYR A 131 0.74 1.52 -1.76
CA TYR A 131 0.00 0.36 -1.28
C TYR A 131 -0.74 -0.30 -2.45
N SER A 132 -0.84 -1.62 -2.46
CA SER A 132 -1.77 -2.32 -3.35
C SER A 132 -2.29 -3.61 -2.74
N VAL A 133 -3.49 -4.02 -3.18
CA VAL A 133 -4.16 -5.23 -2.72
C VAL A 133 -5.09 -5.79 -3.80
N LEU A 134 -5.29 -7.11 -3.81
CA LEU A 134 -6.33 -7.75 -4.61
C LEU A 134 -7.60 -7.94 -3.76
N LEU A 135 -8.70 -7.33 -4.17
CA LEU A 135 -10.03 -7.54 -3.62
C LEU A 135 -10.63 -8.79 -4.30
N LYS A 136 -10.58 -9.94 -3.61
CA LYS A 136 -10.81 -11.27 -4.21
C LYS A 136 -12.22 -11.48 -4.75
N ASN A 137 -13.23 -11.09 -3.99
CA ASN A 137 -14.63 -11.24 -4.38
C ASN A 137 -15.05 -10.32 -5.54
N GLU A 138 -14.31 -9.24 -5.76
CA GLU A 138 -14.54 -8.29 -6.85
C GLU A 138 -13.59 -8.53 -8.05
N ASN A 139 -12.50 -9.30 -7.84
CA ASN A 139 -11.39 -9.45 -8.77
C ASN A 139 -10.81 -8.09 -9.21
N ILE A 140 -10.72 -7.15 -8.27
CA ILE A 140 -10.18 -5.80 -8.48
C ILE A 140 -8.83 -5.69 -7.78
N LYS A 141 -7.79 -5.34 -8.52
CA LYS A 141 -6.53 -4.90 -7.94
C LYS A 141 -6.62 -3.40 -7.69
N ALA A 142 -6.62 -3.01 -6.42
CA ALA A 142 -6.53 -1.62 -6.02
C ALA A 142 -5.07 -1.22 -5.80
N GLU A 143 -4.69 -0.04 -6.29
CA GLU A 143 -3.36 0.55 -6.11
C GLU A 143 -3.52 1.99 -5.62
N LEU A 144 -2.75 2.36 -4.60
CA LEU A 144 -2.81 3.66 -3.95
C LEU A 144 -1.43 4.31 -3.98
N THR A 145 -1.39 5.60 -4.26
CA THR A 145 -0.23 6.46 -4.07
C THR A 145 -0.68 7.87 -3.69
N SER A 146 0.22 8.69 -3.14
CA SER A 146 -0.14 10.04 -2.72
C SER A 146 0.97 11.04 -3.01
N THR A 147 0.57 12.29 -3.14
CA THR A 147 1.43 13.47 -3.01
C THR A 147 1.10 14.19 -1.70
N MET A 148 1.65 15.39 -1.48
CA MET A 148 1.34 16.18 -0.28
C MET A 148 -0.15 16.52 -0.13
N HIS A 149 -0.89 16.66 -1.24
CA HIS A 149 -2.27 17.16 -1.23
C HIS A 149 -3.24 16.28 -2.03
N VAL A 150 -2.78 15.24 -2.70
CA VAL A 150 -3.62 14.40 -3.57
C VAL A 150 -3.39 12.93 -3.28
N GLY A 151 -4.46 12.20 -3.04
CA GLY A 151 -4.48 10.73 -3.04
C GLY A 151 -4.95 10.21 -4.40
N MET A 152 -4.26 9.22 -4.94
CA MET A 152 -4.58 8.60 -6.24
C MET A 152 -4.92 7.14 -6.05
N HIS A 153 -6.04 6.73 -6.63
CA HIS A 153 -6.50 5.35 -6.72
C HIS A 153 -6.42 4.86 -8.17
N ARG A 154 -6.01 3.62 -8.34
CA ARG A 154 -6.02 2.92 -9.61
C ARG A 154 -6.61 1.53 -9.46
#